data_74abdb9bff8174f52d94af2870770696
#
_entry.id   74abdb9bff8174f52d94af2870770696
#
_cell.length_a   1.000
_cell.length_b   1.000
_cell.length_c   1.000
_cell.angle_alpha   90.00
_cell.angle_beta   90.00
_cell.angle_gamma   90.00
#
_symmetry.space_group_name_H-M   'P 1'
#
loop_
_entity.id
_entity.type
_entity.pdbx_description
1 polymer ?
#
loop_
_entity_poly.entity_id
_entity_poly.type
_entity_poly.pdbx_seq_one_letter_code
_entity_poly.pdbx_strand_id
1 'polypeptide(L)'
;TVFSYDDVARLYEETEKLSLPLDAISEGTVYQIQSDQESLYAKFNPALTFVPVDFEDLSSQMTYNKCVTAFAQEPLDAAIQKISPELFDQYEIFKSREMLLEWSPKNVHKATGLAKLISHLGIDQSQVMACGDEANDLSMIEWAGLGVAMQNAVPEVKAVANVVTPMTNDEEAVAWAIEEYVLKEN
;
A
#
# COMPACT_ATOMS: atom_id res chain seq x y z
N THR A 1 0.39 14.31 -2.20
CA THR A 1 1.77 13.95 -2.61
C THR A 1 1.67 12.90 -3.68
N VAL A 2 2.43 13.05 -4.75
CA VAL A 2 2.46 12.16 -5.93
C VAL A 2 3.93 12.03 -6.36
N PHE A 3 4.24 11.01 -7.14
CA PHE A 3 5.52 10.88 -7.81
C PHE A 3 5.61 11.82 -9.03
N SER A 4 6.78 12.40 -9.24
CA SER A 4 7.21 13.00 -10.50
C SER A 4 7.69 11.90 -11.47
N TYR A 5 7.94 12.30 -12.71
CA TYR A 5 8.61 11.43 -13.69
C TYR A 5 10.00 10.98 -13.19
N ASP A 6 10.77 11.90 -12.57
CA ASP A 6 12.11 11.59 -12.06
C ASP A 6 12.08 10.55 -10.92
N ASP A 7 11.02 10.57 -10.10
CA ASP A 7 10.82 9.54 -9.07
C ASP A 7 10.58 8.17 -9.73
N VAL A 8 9.68 8.11 -10.74
CA VAL A 8 9.42 6.87 -11.48
C VAL A 8 10.68 6.37 -12.19
N ALA A 9 11.47 7.26 -12.79
CA ALA A 9 12.73 6.92 -13.43
C ALA A 9 13.71 6.26 -12.46
N ARG A 10 13.84 6.82 -11.26
CA ARG A 10 14.70 6.25 -10.22
C ARG A 10 14.25 4.87 -9.76
N LEU A 11 12.93 4.68 -9.60
CA LEU A 11 12.37 3.38 -9.24
C LEU A 11 12.54 2.36 -10.38
N TYR A 12 12.38 2.79 -11.62
CA TYR A 12 12.60 1.96 -12.80
C TYR A 12 14.05 1.48 -12.88
N GLU A 13 15.02 2.39 -12.71
CA GLU A 13 16.44 2.01 -12.66
C GLU A 13 16.74 0.98 -11.58
N GLU A 14 16.10 1.11 -10.42
CA GLU A 14 16.30 0.16 -9.33
C GLU A 14 15.67 -1.20 -9.64
N THR A 15 14.44 -1.23 -10.16
CA THR A 15 13.77 -2.49 -10.50
C THR A 15 14.45 -3.22 -11.65
N GLU A 16 15.00 -2.51 -12.64
CA GLU A 16 15.82 -3.11 -13.71
C GLU A 16 17.07 -3.81 -13.14
N LYS A 17 17.81 -3.16 -12.23
CA LYS A 17 18.96 -3.78 -11.54
C LYS A 17 18.59 -5.06 -10.79
N LEU A 18 17.37 -5.12 -10.29
CA LEU A 18 16.85 -6.24 -9.50
C LEU A 18 16.15 -7.29 -10.37
N SER A 19 16.06 -7.08 -11.69
CA SER A 19 15.31 -7.92 -12.64
C SER A 19 13.84 -8.08 -12.22
N LEU A 20 13.19 -6.97 -11.88
CA LEU A 20 11.79 -6.88 -11.48
C LEU A 20 11.01 -5.98 -12.44
N PRO A 21 9.71 -6.27 -12.68
CA PRO A 21 8.84 -5.36 -13.42
C PRO A 21 8.46 -4.14 -12.59
N LEU A 22 8.10 -3.04 -13.25
CA LEU A 22 7.53 -1.86 -12.62
C LEU A 22 6.29 -1.39 -13.39
N ASP A 23 5.20 -1.19 -12.68
CA ASP A 23 3.99 -0.54 -13.20
C ASP A 23 3.81 0.80 -12.52
N ALA A 24 3.59 1.88 -13.27
CA ALA A 24 3.31 3.21 -12.75
C ALA A 24 1.81 3.51 -12.81
N ILE A 25 1.21 4.05 -11.75
CA ILE A 25 -0.23 4.27 -11.66
C ILE A 25 -0.53 5.76 -11.59
N SER A 26 -1.36 6.23 -12.50
CA SER A 26 -1.87 7.61 -12.55
C SER A 26 -3.36 7.64 -12.88
N GLU A 27 -4.12 8.35 -12.07
CA GLU A 27 -5.57 8.60 -12.28
C GLU A 27 -6.40 7.35 -12.65
N GLY A 28 -6.10 6.21 -12.01
CA GLY A 28 -6.80 4.95 -12.24
C GLY A 28 -6.31 4.14 -13.44
N THR A 29 -5.33 4.64 -14.18
CA THR A 29 -4.66 3.92 -15.26
C THR A 29 -3.34 3.34 -14.78
N VAL A 30 -3.08 2.11 -15.12
CA VAL A 30 -1.82 1.40 -14.86
C VAL A 30 -0.98 1.41 -16.14
N TYR A 31 0.12 2.11 -16.11
CA TYR A 31 1.13 2.11 -17.18
C TYR A 31 2.09 0.97 -16.92
N GLN A 32 1.96 -0.11 -17.69
CA GLN A 32 2.83 -1.28 -17.59
C GLN A 32 4.12 -1.00 -18.37
N ILE A 33 5.18 -0.67 -17.64
CA ILE A 33 6.47 -0.38 -18.24
C ILE A 33 7.06 -1.69 -18.77
N GLN A 34 7.33 -1.73 -20.08
CA GLN A 34 7.88 -2.91 -20.73
C GLN A 34 9.31 -3.16 -20.23
N SER A 35 9.58 -4.38 -19.83
CA SER A 35 10.89 -4.87 -19.40
C SER A 35 11.03 -6.36 -19.75
N ASP A 36 12.18 -6.95 -19.45
CA ASP A 36 12.41 -8.40 -19.62
C ASP A 36 11.52 -9.26 -18.69
N GLN A 37 10.89 -8.65 -17.70
CA GLN A 37 10.04 -9.31 -16.71
C GLN A 37 8.57 -8.90 -16.87
N GLU A 38 7.68 -9.88 -16.98
CA GLU A 38 6.23 -9.64 -17.07
C GLU A 38 5.65 -9.34 -15.68
N SER A 39 4.96 -8.19 -15.54
CA SER A 39 4.20 -7.88 -14.32
C SER A 39 2.97 -8.76 -14.19
N LEU A 40 2.74 -9.30 -13.00
CA LEU A 40 1.55 -10.06 -12.65
C LEU A 40 0.36 -9.18 -12.23
N TYR A 41 0.52 -7.86 -12.19
CA TYR A 41 -0.49 -6.95 -11.60
C TYR A 41 -1.83 -7.01 -12.33
N ALA A 42 -1.83 -7.11 -13.66
CA ALA A 42 -3.05 -7.27 -14.45
C ALA A 42 -3.82 -8.56 -14.12
N LYS A 43 -3.12 -9.65 -13.78
CA LYS A 43 -3.73 -10.92 -13.39
C LYS A 43 -4.47 -10.82 -12.05
N PHE A 44 -3.97 -9.98 -11.14
CA PHE A 44 -4.57 -9.78 -9.81
C PHE A 44 -5.68 -8.72 -9.81
N ASN A 45 -5.66 -7.79 -10.77
CA ASN A 45 -6.57 -6.66 -10.81
C ASN A 45 -7.18 -6.45 -12.21
N PRO A 46 -7.91 -7.43 -12.75
CA PRO A 46 -8.40 -7.39 -14.14
C PRO A 46 -9.44 -6.28 -14.41
N ALA A 47 -9.96 -5.63 -13.37
CA ALA A 47 -10.91 -4.54 -13.50
C ALA A 47 -10.24 -3.16 -13.74
N LEU A 48 -8.92 -3.06 -13.61
CA LEU A 48 -8.20 -1.81 -13.86
C LEU A 48 -7.93 -1.64 -15.37
N THR A 49 -7.67 -0.41 -15.77
CA THR A 49 -7.21 -0.08 -17.13
C THR A 49 -5.70 -0.20 -17.20
N PHE A 50 -5.20 -1.04 -18.10
CA PHE A 50 -3.78 -1.27 -18.32
C PHE A 50 -3.35 -0.74 -19.69
N VAL A 51 -2.24 -0.01 -19.72
CA VAL A 51 -1.63 0.55 -20.93
C VAL A 51 -0.17 0.11 -20.97
N PRO A 52 0.23 -0.81 -21.86
CA PRO A 52 1.63 -1.12 -22.08
C PRO A 52 2.37 0.11 -22.63
N VAL A 53 3.56 0.38 -22.12
CA VAL A 53 4.33 1.56 -22.49
C VAL A 53 5.82 1.28 -22.36
N ASP A 54 6.61 1.79 -23.29
CA ASP A 54 8.06 1.86 -23.08
C ASP A 54 8.38 2.97 -22.09
N PHE A 55 9.44 2.80 -21.28
CA PHE A 55 9.75 3.79 -20.24
C PHE A 55 9.93 5.20 -20.81
N GLU A 56 10.55 5.32 -21.98
CA GLU A 56 10.81 6.59 -22.66
C GLU A 56 9.53 7.30 -23.12
N ASP A 57 8.43 6.57 -23.27
CA ASP A 57 7.13 7.10 -23.68
C ASP A 57 6.26 7.54 -22.48
N LEU A 58 6.72 7.33 -21.24
CA LEU A 58 6.06 7.88 -20.07
C LEU A 58 6.11 9.42 -20.09
N SER A 59 4.96 10.02 -19.82
CA SER A 59 4.86 11.48 -19.86
C SER A 59 5.57 12.15 -18.67
N SER A 60 6.53 13.01 -18.95
CA SER A 60 7.16 13.88 -17.94
C SER A 60 6.24 15.00 -17.42
N GLN A 61 5.08 15.18 -18.03
CA GLN A 61 4.06 16.17 -17.62
C GLN A 61 3.02 15.56 -16.66
N MET A 62 3.02 14.23 -16.52
CA MET A 62 2.12 13.53 -15.62
C MET A 62 2.70 13.41 -14.22
N THR A 63 1.80 13.21 -13.27
CA THR A 63 2.14 12.80 -11.91
C THR A 63 1.60 11.40 -11.68
N TYR A 64 2.29 10.62 -10.87
CA TYR A 64 1.92 9.24 -10.61
C TYR A 64 1.56 9.06 -9.13
N ASN A 65 0.47 8.35 -8.88
CA ASN A 65 -0.02 8.16 -7.52
C ASN A 65 0.88 7.23 -6.71
N LYS A 66 1.30 6.14 -7.36
CA LYS A 66 2.22 5.11 -6.82
C LYS A 66 2.80 4.29 -7.96
N CYS A 67 3.83 3.50 -7.67
CA CYS A 67 4.27 2.40 -8.51
C CYS A 67 4.05 1.07 -7.79
N VAL A 68 3.99 -0.02 -8.57
CA VAL A 68 3.87 -1.38 -8.03
C VAL A 68 4.78 -2.33 -8.79
N THR A 69 5.27 -3.33 -8.08
CA THR A 69 6.00 -4.47 -8.61
C THR A 69 5.22 -5.72 -8.24
N ALA A 70 4.56 -6.35 -9.20
CA ALA A 70 3.85 -7.59 -9.02
C ALA A 70 4.62 -8.74 -9.65
N PHE A 71 5.17 -9.63 -8.84
CA PHE A 71 6.06 -10.70 -9.29
C PHE A 71 5.93 -11.95 -8.44
N ALA A 72 6.50 -13.07 -8.89
CA ALA A 72 6.49 -14.31 -8.11
C ALA A 72 7.16 -14.10 -6.73
N GLN A 73 6.59 -14.69 -5.69
CA GLN A 73 6.92 -14.41 -4.29
C GLN A 73 8.42 -14.60 -3.98
N GLU A 74 8.98 -15.77 -4.26
CA GLU A 74 10.38 -16.08 -3.88
C GLU A 74 11.41 -15.12 -4.51
N PRO A 75 11.38 -14.83 -5.84
CA PRO A 75 12.31 -13.85 -6.41
C PRO A 75 12.02 -12.42 -5.94
N LEU A 76 10.77 -12.05 -5.67
CA LEU A 76 10.43 -10.75 -5.11
C LEU A 76 11.02 -10.57 -3.70
N ASP A 77 10.86 -11.56 -2.82
CA ASP A 77 11.40 -11.54 -1.47
C ASP A 77 12.93 -11.45 -1.45
N ALA A 78 13.59 -12.17 -2.36
CA ALA A 78 15.04 -12.11 -2.53
C ALA A 78 15.53 -10.76 -3.06
N ALA A 79 14.75 -10.12 -3.93
CA ALA A 79 15.07 -8.81 -4.50
C ALA A 79 14.87 -7.68 -3.49
N ILE A 80 13.82 -7.72 -2.67
CA ILE A 80 13.54 -6.73 -1.62
C ILE A 80 14.75 -6.55 -0.68
N GLN A 81 15.45 -7.62 -0.33
CA GLN A 81 16.64 -7.57 0.52
C GLN A 81 17.83 -6.83 -0.13
N LYS A 82 17.76 -6.57 -1.43
CA LYS A 82 18.82 -5.93 -2.21
C LYS A 82 18.46 -4.51 -2.65
N ILE A 83 17.25 -4.04 -2.34
CA ILE A 83 16.83 -2.66 -2.63
C ILE A 83 17.83 -1.70 -1.96
N SER A 84 18.24 -0.69 -2.69
CA SER A 84 19.16 0.34 -2.21
C SER A 84 18.60 1.02 -0.95
N PRO A 85 19.33 1.01 0.19
CA PRO A 85 18.82 1.51 1.46
C PRO A 85 18.33 2.95 1.43
N GLU A 86 18.94 3.81 0.60
CA GLU A 86 18.56 5.21 0.43
C GLU A 86 17.15 5.40 -0.13
N LEU A 87 16.59 4.39 -0.82
CA LEU A 87 15.22 4.48 -1.33
C LEU A 87 14.19 4.39 -0.22
N PHE A 88 14.48 3.67 0.86
CA PHE A 88 13.61 3.61 2.04
C PHE A 88 13.55 4.95 2.80
N ASP A 89 14.58 5.79 2.67
CA ASP A 89 14.56 7.14 3.23
C ASP A 89 13.71 8.10 2.38
N GLN A 90 13.63 7.87 1.07
CA GLN A 90 12.97 8.74 0.11
C GLN A 90 11.53 8.33 -0.19
N TYR A 91 11.20 7.05 -0.06
CA TYR A 91 9.90 6.48 -0.44
C TYR A 91 9.34 5.58 0.67
N GLU A 92 8.03 5.38 0.66
CA GLU A 92 7.38 4.30 1.40
C GLU A 92 7.39 3.04 0.52
N ILE A 93 8.11 2.01 0.97
CA ILE A 93 8.28 0.74 0.25
C ILE A 93 7.81 -0.38 1.16
N PHE A 94 6.77 -1.10 0.77
CA PHE A 94 6.19 -2.18 1.59
C PHE A 94 5.53 -3.25 0.74
N LYS A 95 5.50 -4.48 1.24
CA LYS A 95 4.67 -5.54 0.68
C LYS A 95 3.23 -5.38 1.16
N SER A 96 2.29 -5.29 0.24
CA SER A 96 0.85 -5.32 0.55
C SER A 96 0.24 -6.71 0.37
N ARG A 97 0.91 -7.61 -0.34
CA ARG A 97 0.58 -9.02 -0.52
C ARG A 97 1.86 -9.82 -0.80
N GLU A 98 1.79 -11.15 -0.71
CA GLU A 98 2.95 -12.04 -0.97
C GLU A 98 3.68 -11.76 -2.28
N MET A 99 2.94 -11.39 -3.34
CA MET A 99 3.45 -11.17 -4.69
C MET A 99 3.36 -9.71 -5.14
N LEU A 100 3.18 -8.76 -4.21
CA LEU A 100 2.98 -7.35 -4.52
C LEU A 100 3.81 -6.44 -3.60
N LEU A 101 4.77 -5.73 -4.18
CA LEU A 101 5.51 -4.64 -3.55
C LEU A 101 4.94 -3.31 -4.04
N GLU A 102 4.64 -2.43 -3.11
CA GLU A 102 4.17 -1.08 -3.40
C GLU A 102 5.26 -0.05 -3.11
N TRP A 103 5.36 0.92 -4.00
CA TRP A 103 6.23 2.09 -3.92
C TRP A 103 5.33 3.32 -3.87
N SER A 104 5.43 4.07 -2.80
CA SER A 104 4.62 5.29 -2.59
C SER A 104 5.50 6.47 -2.23
N PRO A 105 5.07 7.71 -2.53
CA PRO A 105 5.78 8.88 -2.08
C PRO A 105 5.94 8.88 -0.55
N LYS A 106 7.06 9.43 -0.06
CA LYS A 106 7.33 9.47 1.39
C LYS A 106 6.19 10.11 2.17
N ASN A 107 5.88 9.54 3.32
CA ASN A 107 4.76 9.92 4.19
C ASN A 107 3.36 9.76 3.53
N VAL A 108 3.24 8.97 2.46
CA VAL A 108 1.95 8.57 1.88
C VAL A 108 1.62 7.16 2.33
N HIS A 109 0.87 7.06 3.42
CA HIS A 109 0.39 5.83 4.01
C HIS A 109 -1.03 6.02 4.57
N LYS A 110 -1.68 4.96 5.01
CA LYS A 110 -3.10 5.00 5.41
C LYS A 110 -3.38 6.01 6.54
N ALA A 111 -2.48 6.14 7.53
CA ALA A 111 -2.66 7.12 8.62
C ALA A 111 -2.64 8.57 8.12
N THR A 112 -1.74 8.93 7.20
CA THR A 112 -1.71 10.30 6.65
C THR A 112 -2.93 10.60 5.80
N GLY A 113 -3.48 9.60 5.11
CA GLY A 113 -4.75 9.72 4.40
C GLY A 113 -5.91 9.98 5.36
N LEU A 114 -6.01 9.20 6.43
CA LEU A 114 -7.01 9.38 7.49
C LEU A 114 -6.89 10.74 8.17
N ALA A 115 -5.67 11.17 8.54
CA ALA A 115 -5.44 12.46 9.16
C ALA A 115 -5.95 13.63 8.29
N LYS A 116 -5.73 13.58 6.98
CA LYS A 116 -6.28 14.56 6.05
C LYS A 116 -7.80 14.52 5.97
N LEU A 117 -8.37 13.32 5.92
CA LEU A 117 -9.82 13.11 5.85
C LEU A 117 -10.52 13.66 7.09
N ILE A 118 -10.08 13.30 8.31
CA ILE A 118 -10.71 13.77 9.54
C ILE A 118 -10.52 15.27 9.75
N SER A 119 -9.38 15.84 9.34
CA SER A 119 -9.18 17.29 9.34
C SER A 119 -10.20 18.02 8.48
N HIS A 120 -10.51 17.46 7.30
CA HIS A 120 -11.55 17.99 6.42
C HIS A 120 -12.96 17.87 7.02
N LEU A 121 -13.22 16.78 7.74
CA LEU A 121 -14.52 16.50 8.37
C LEU A 121 -14.70 17.17 9.75
N GLY A 122 -13.64 17.74 10.33
CA GLY A 122 -13.68 18.31 11.67
C GLY A 122 -13.84 17.27 12.77
N ILE A 123 -13.33 16.04 12.56
CA ILE A 123 -13.38 14.91 13.50
C ILE A 123 -12.06 14.86 14.26
N ASP A 124 -12.11 14.57 15.58
CA ASP A 124 -10.91 14.34 16.39
C ASP A 124 -10.36 12.92 16.17
N GLN A 125 -9.03 12.77 16.21
CA GLN A 125 -8.36 11.48 16.06
C GLN A 125 -8.88 10.42 17.06
N SER A 126 -9.19 10.82 18.28
CA SER A 126 -9.76 9.95 19.33
C SER A 126 -11.11 9.34 18.98
N GLN A 127 -11.81 9.91 17.99
CA GLN A 127 -13.11 9.44 17.49
C GLN A 127 -12.96 8.49 16.29
N VAL A 128 -11.74 8.17 15.87
CA VAL A 128 -11.47 7.29 14.74
C VAL A 128 -11.26 5.88 15.22
N MET A 129 -12.05 4.94 14.70
CA MET A 129 -11.76 3.51 14.76
C MET A 129 -11.18 3.07 13.42
N ALA A 130 -10.03 2.40 13.41
CA ALA A 130 -9.41 1.82 12.24
C ALA A 130 -9.31 0.30 12.40
N CYS A 131 -9.64 -0.43 11.33
CA CYS A 131 -9.59 -1.89 11.29
C CYS A 131 -8.61 -2.34 10.19
N GLY A 132 -7.79 -3.37 10.46
CA GLY A 132 -6.83 -3.86 9.49
C GLY A 132 -6.18 -5.17 9.86
N ASP A 133 -5.46 -5.77 8.89
CA ASP A 133 -4.86 -7.11 9.04
C ASP A 133 -3.45 -7.23 8.44
N GLU A 134 -3.07 -6.38 7.47
CA GLU A 134 -1.82 -6.46 6.75
C GLU A 134 -0.81 -5.34 7.14
N ALA A 135 0.46 -5.51 6.80
CA ALA A 135 1.53 -4.58 7.15
C ALA A 135 1.28 -3.13 6.69
N ASN A 136 0.55 -2.92 5.57
CA ASN A 136 0.15 -1.60 5.10
C ASN A 136 -0.92 -0.91 5.96
N ASP A 137 -1.54 -1.64 6.91
CA ASP A 137 -2.51 -1.12 7.88
C ASP A 137 -1.85 -0.63 9.16
N LEU A 138 -0.61 -1.07 9.42
CA LEU A 138 0.11 -0.80 10.66
C LEU A 138 0.00 0.65 11.10
N SER A 139 0.31 1.58 10.18
CA SER A 139 0.30 3.01 10.49
C SER A 139 -1.06 3.55 10.91
N MET A 140 -2.16 3.07 10.29
CA MET A 140 -3.50 3.55 10.65
C MET A 140 -4.02 2.92 11.94
N ILE A 141 -3.64 1.66 12.22
CA ILE A 141 -4.01 0.97 13.47
C ILE A 141 -3.31 1.62 14.66
N GLU A 142 -2.02 1.91 14.56
CA GLU A 142 -1.25 2.61 15.60
C GLU A 142 -1.74 4.05 15.81
N TRP A 143 -2.11 4.73 14.73
CA TRP A 143 -2.50 6.12 14.75
C TRP A 143 -3.93 6.35 15.26
N ALA A 144 -4.89 5.47 15.00
CA ALA A 144 -6.30 5.67 15.33
C ALA A 144 -6.55 5.80 16.83
N GLY A 145 -7.67 6.44 17.20
CA GLY A 145 -8.15 6.47 18.60
C GLY A 145 -8.50 5.07 19.12
N LEU A 146 -8.99 4.21 18.22
CA LEU A 146 -9.18 2.77 18.46
C LEU A 146 -8.66 1.98 17.25
N GLY A 147 -7.49 1.38 17.39
CA GLY A 147 -6.92 0.47 16.42
C GLY A 147 -7.39 -0.97 16.66
N VAL A 148 -8.00 -1.59 15.65
CA VAL A 148 -8.58 -2.94 15.71
C VAL A 148 -7.88 -3.84 14.71
N ALA A 149 -7.16 -4.85 15.19
CA ALA A 149 -6.56 -5.89 14.36
C ALA A 149 -7.52 -7.06 14.16
N MET A 150 -7.56 -7.63 12.96
CA MET A 150 -8.29 -8.85 12.68
C MET A 150 -7.62 -10.07 13.33
N GLN A 151 -8.35 -11.16 13.56
CA GLN A 151 -7.80 -12.39 14.15
C GLN A 151 -6.62 -12.94 13.33
N ASN A 152 -6.70 -12.86 12.01
CA ASN A 152 -5.66 -13.31 11.09
C ASN A 152 -4.60 -12.22 10.79
N ALA A 153 -4.65 -11.06 11.43
CA ALA A 153 -3.70 -9.99 11.19
C ALA A 153 -2.25 -10.45 11.42
N VAL A 154 -1.32 -9.86 10.67
CA VAL A 154 0.12 -10.09 10.86
C VAL A 154 0.57 -9.69 12.27
N PRO A 155 1.61 -10.34 12.83
CA PRO A 155 2.02 -10.12 14.22
C PRO A 155 2.29 -8.65 14.56
N GLU A 156 2.86 -7.88 13.63
CA GLU A 156 3.21 -6.48 13.81
C GLU A 156 1.97 -5.60 14.00
N VAL A 157 0.89 -5.86 13.25
CA VAL A 157 -0.39 -5.15 13.36
C VAL A 157 -1.07 -5.49 14.68
N LYS A 158 -1.08 -6.76 15.09
CA LYS A 158 -1.59 -7.17 16.40
C LYS A 158 -0.85 -6.52 17.57
N ALA A 159 0.46 -6.32 17.42
CA ALA A 159 1.31 -5.77 18.48
C ALA A 159 0.98 -4.31 18.81
N VAL A 160 0.50 -3.53 17.84
CA VAL A 160 0.16 -2.09 18.02
C VAL A 160 -1.33 -1.84 18.20
N ALA A 161 -2.18 -2.83 17.92
CA ALA A 161 -3.63 -2.68 18.03
C ALA A 161 -4.09 -2.57 19.51
N ASN A 162 -5.13 -1.76 19.73
CA ASN A 162 -5.81 -1.70 21.03
C ASN A 162 -6.65 -2.97 21.27
N VAL A 163 -7.17 -3.56 20.19
CA VAL A 163 -8.05 -4.74 20.23
C VAL A 163 -7.69 -5.68 19.10
N VAL A 164 -7.75 -6.99 19.37
CA VAL A 164 -7.73 -8.04 18.35
C VAL A 164 -9.12 -8.68 18.32
N THR A 165 -9.77 -8.70 17.14
CA THR A 165 -11.10 -9.31 16.99
C THR A 165 -11.02 -10.82 17.14
N PRO A 166 -12.11 -11.50 17.59
CA PRO A 166 -12.19 -12.96 17.60
C PRO A 166 -12.43 -13.58 16.21
N MET A 167 -12.55 -12.75 15.18
CA MET A 167 -12.90 -13.11 13.81
C MET A 167 -11.82 -12.65 12.83
N THR A 168 -11.69 -13.39 11.72
CA THR A 168 -10.81 -13.04 10.60
C THR A 168 -11.42 -11.95 9.73
N ASN A 169 -10.62 -11.39 8.81
CA ASN A 169 -11.08 -10.42 7.81
C ASN A 169 -12.20 -10.99 6.90
N ASP A 170 -12.30 -12.32 6.76
CA ASP A 170 -13.32 -12.98 5.96
C ASP A 170 -14.61 -13.29 6.76
N GLU A 171 -14.65 -12.98 8.07
CA GLU A 171 -15.71 -13.37 9.01
C GLU A 171 -16.39 -12.17 9.69
N GLU A 172 -16.82 -11.17 8.96
CA GLU A 172 -17.57 -10.00 9.48
C GLU A 172 -16.91 -9.27 10.69
N ALA A 173 -15.58 -9.36 10.84
CA ALA A 173 -14.85 -8.77 11.96
C ALA A 173 -15.07 -7.25 12.11
N VAL A 174 -15.23 -6.52 10.99
CA VAL A 174 -15.53 -5.07 11.02
C VAL A 174 -16.92 -4.81 11.58
N ALA A 175 -17.92 -5.61 11.20
CA ALA A 175 -19.29 -5.50 11.75
C ALA A 175 -19.28 -5.75 13.26
N TRP A 176 -18.57 -6.81 13.71
CA TRP A 176 -18.38 -7.06 15.13
C TRP A 176 -17.74 -5.88 15.88
N ALA A 177 -16.70 -5.28 15.32
CA ALA A 177 -16.04 -4.14 15.95
C ALA A 177 -16.97 -2.91 16.05
N ILE A 178 -17.80 -2.67 15.03
CA ILE A 178 -18.80 -1.59 15.05
C ILE A 178 -19.86 -1.86 16.11
N GLU A 179 -20.39 -3.07 16.18
CA GLU A 179 -21.39 -3.44 17.19
C GLU A 179 -20.84 -3.32 18.60
N GLU A 180 -19.58 -3.78 18.81
CA GLU A 180 -18.97 -3.81 20.14
C GLU A 180 -18.55 -2.43 20.66
N TYR A 181 -18.02 -1.55 19.79
CA TYR A 181 -17.38 -0.31 20.21
C TYR A 181 -18.08 0.97 19.76
N VAL A 182 -19.02 0.89 18.81
CA VAL A 182 -19.72 2.07 18.29
C VAL A 182 -21.20 2.05 18.64
N LEU A 183 -21.86 0.89 18.51
CA LEU A 183 -23.32 0.80 18.67
C LEU A 183 -23.77 0.33 20.07
N LYS A 184 -22.89 -0.27 20.87
CA LYS A 184 -23.25 -0.56 22.27
C LYS A 184 -23.47 0.75 23.03
N GLU A 185 -24.70 1.00 23.43
CA GLU A 185 -25.01 2.05 24.41
C GLU A 185 -24.32 1.69 25.74
N ASN A 186 -23.54 2.63 26.29
CA ASN A 186 -22.93 2.52 27.61
C ASN A 186 -23.99 2.68 28.71
#